data_f5ae93219b5c1be3f34da22c09aa99ac
#
_entry.id   f5ae93219b5c1be3f34da22c09aa99ac
#
_cell.length_a   1.000
_cell.length_b   1.000
_cell.length_c   1.000
_cell.angle_alpha   90.00
_cell.angle_beta   90.00
_cell.angle_gamma   90.00
#
_symmetry.space_group_name_H-M   'P 1'
#
loop_
_entity.id
_entity.type
_entity.pdbx_description
1 polymer ?
#
loop_
_entity_poly.entity_id
_entity_poly.type
_entity_poly.pdbx_seq_one_letter_code
_entity_poly.pdbx_strand_id
1 'polypeptide(L)'
;GILICDQHSRIVFFNQVYSDFIGVPLETAKGHKITEYRKSAIAPEVIWSGIPVEGMVRREGTQEYFASVYPIWEEHQIRGSISIVTSLVQFEKRESEAHMTLEERVRRFERQEIQNTLLLYGRDMEGKQKAAKELGISLATLYNKIKE
;
A
#
# COMPACT_ATOMS: atom_id res chain seq x y z
N GLY A 1 -3.36 -3.31 -1.33
CA GLY A 1 -3.14 -4.76 -1.25
C GLY A 1 -2.74 -5.35 -2.59
N ILE A 2 -1.84 -6.31 -2.55
CA ILE A 2 -1.35 -7.04 -3.73
C ILE A 2 -1.64 -8.52 -3.52
N LEU A 3 -2.21 -9.15 -4.56
CA LEU A 3 -2.47 -10.59 -4.63
C LEU A 3 -1.87 -11.16 -5.91
N ILE A 4 -1.20 -12.30 -5.83
CA ILE A 4 -0.72 -13.06 -6.98
C ILE A 4 -1.36 -14.45 -6.94
N CYS A 5 -1.98 -14.84 -8.05
CA CYS A 5 -2.53 -16.17 -8.27
C CYS A 5 -1.81 -16.87 -9.42
N ASP A 6 -1.78 -18.21 -9.36
CA ASP A 6 -1.32 -19.04 -10.47
C ASP A 6 -2.39 -19.19 -11.57
N GLN A 7 -2.08 -19.95 -12.62
CA GLN A 7 -2.97 -20.20 -13.75
C GLN A 7 -4.27 -20.93 -13.38
N HIS A 8 -4.36 -21.53 -12.20
CA HIS A 8 -5.54 -22.20 -11.67
C HIS A 8 -6.29 -21.35 -10.63
N SER A 9 -5.99 -20.06 -10.57
CA SER A 9 -6.54 -19.11 -9.59
C SER A 9 -6.24 -19.46 -8.12
N ARG A 10 -5.15 -20.20 -7.90
CA ARG A 10 -4.67 -20.51 -6.55
C ARG A 10 -3.76 -19.39 -6.05
N ILE A 11 -3.90 -19.06 -4.79
CA ILE A 11 -3.11 -18.02 -4.15
C ILE A 11 -1.65 -18.47 -4.04
N VAL A 12 -0.76 -17.69 -4.63
CA VAL A 12 0.69 -17.86 -4.54
C VAL A 12 1.27 -16.93 -3.47
N PHE A 13 0.82 -15.69 -3.49
CA PHE A 13 1.30 -14.66 -2.59
C PHE A 13 0.26 -13.55 -2.41
N PHE A 14 0.22 -12.96 -1.26
CA PHE A 14 -0.33 -11.62 -1.03
C PHE A 14 0.43 -10.90 0.10
N ASN A 15 0.41 -9.57 0.07
CA ASN A 15 1.05 -8.77 1.11
C ASN A 15 0.15 -8.58 2.34
N GLN A 16 0.69 -7.98 3.40
CA GLN A 16 -0.04 -7.77 4.65
C GLN A 16 -1.29 -6.93 4.45
N VAL A 17 -1.26 -5.92 3.58
CA VAL A 17 -2.43 -5.08 3.28
C VAL A 17 -3.57 -5.91 2.71
N TYR A 18 -3.28 -6.85 1.82
CA TYR A 18 -4.30 -7.77 1.28
C TYR A 18 -4.76 -8.78 2.34
N SER A 19 -3.87 -9.29 3.19
CA SER A 19 -4.20 -10.13 4.33
C SER A 19 -5.22 -9.46 5.25
N ASP A 20 -4.98 -8.20 5.60
CA ASP A 20 -5.89 -7.41 6.43
C ASP A 20 -7.26 -7.20 5.73
N PHE A 21 -7.23 -7.02 4.42
CA PHE A 21 -8.44 -6.86 3.61
C PHE A 21 -9.34 -8.10 3.59
N ILE A 22 -8.77 -9.31 3.46
CA ILE A 22 -9.54 -10.55 3.45
C ILE A 22 -9.68 -11.21 4.84
N GLY A 23 -8.93 -10.73 5.84
CA GLY A 23 -8.97 -11.24 7.20
C GLY A 23 -8.33 -12.62 7.41
N VAL A 24 -7.43 -13.03 6.51
CA VAL A 24 -6.77 -14.36 6.54
C VAL A 24 -5.28 -14.20 6.30
N PRO A 25 -4.40 -14.87 7.08
CA PRO A 25 -2.96 -14.84 6.83
C PRO A 25 -2.58 -15.68 5.61
N LEU A 26 -1.47 -15.31 4.96
CA LEU A 26 -0.99 -15.99 3.75
C LEU A 26 -0.76 -17.49 3.96
N GLU A 27 -0.21 -17.88 5.10
CA GLU A 27 0.09 -19.28 5.43
C GLU A 27 -1.18 -20.15 5.37
N THR A 28 -2.33 -19.61 5.73
CA THR A 28 -3.61 -20.31 5.69
C THR A 28 -4.18 -20.36 4.26
N ALA A 29 -4.04 -19.27 3.51
CA ALA A 29 -4.69 -19.11 2.20
C ALA A 29 -3.85 -19.65 1.03
N LYS A 30 -2.53 -19.73 1.17
CA LYS A 30 -1.61 -20.15 0.10
C LYS A 30 -1.97 -21.54 -0.45
N GLY A 31 -2.04 -21.66 -1.76
CA GLY A 31 -2.41 -22.89 -2.46
C GLY A 31 -3.92 -23.12 -2.60
N HIS A 32 -4.75 -22.38 -1.88
CA HIS A 32 -6.21 -22.43 -2.03
C HIS A 32 -6.68 -21.52 -3.17
N LYS A 33 -7.82 -21.84 -3.76
CA LYS A 33 -8.43 -20.97 -4.77
C LYS A 33 -8.88 -19.66 -4.14
N ILE A 34 -8.61 -18.54 -4.82
CA ILE A 34 -9.05 -17.22 -4.33
C ILE A 34 -10.56 -17.14 -4.14
N THR A 35 -11.31 -17.89 -4.92
CA THR A 35 -12.79 -17.95 -4.84
C THR A 35 -13.30 -18.59 -3.55
N GLU A 36 -12.48 -19.33 -2.82
CA GLU A 36 -12.85 -19.85 -1.49
C GLU A 36 -12.97 -18.73 -0.45
N TYR A 37 -12.20 -17.66 -0.61
CA TYR A 37 -12.19 -16.49 0.27
C TYR A 37 -13.00 -15.33 -0.29
N ARG A 38 -13.04 -15.20 -1.62
CA ARG A 38 -13.73 -14.13 -2.32
C ARG A 38 -14.48 -14.69 -3.53
N LYS A 39 -15.77 -14.93 -3.37
CA LYS A 39 -16.62 -15.50 -4.43
C LYS A 39 -16.67 -14.66 -5.70
N SER A 40 -16.54 -13.34 -5.57
CA SER A 40 -16.59 -12.39 -6.68
C SER A 40 -15.19 -11.94 -7.16
N ALA A 41 -14.14 -12.73 -6.89
CA ALA A 41 -12.79 -12.40 -7.34
C ALA A 41 -12.71 -12.31 -8.87
N ILE A 42 -12.04 -11.29 -9.38
CA ILE A 42 -11.87 -11.01 -10.82
C ILE A 42 -10.73 -11.85 -11.43
N ALA A 43 -9.80 -12.31 -10.62
CA ALA A 43 -8.62 -13.04 -11.08
C ALA A 43 -8.94 -14.25 -12.00
N PRO A 44 -9.94 -15.11 -11.72
CA PRO A 44 -10.27 -16.22 -12.61
C PRO A 44 -10.69 -15.79 -14.01
N GLU A 45 -11.47 -14.71 -14.13
CA GLU A 45 -11.89 -14.15 -15.42
C GLU A 45 -10.72 -13.62 -16.23
N VAL A 46 -9.81 -12.87 -15.59
CA VAL A 46 -8.62 -12.33 -16.23
C VAL A 46 -7.67 -13.43 -16.68
N ILE A 47 -7.50 -14.48 -15.89
CA ILE A 47 -6.68 -15.65 -16.25
C ILE A 47 -7.28 -16.37 -17.46
N TRP A 48 -8.61 -16.52 -17.51
CA TRP A 48 -9.29 -17.18 -18.62
C TRP A 48 -9.30 -16.36 -19.90
N SER A 49 -9.60 -15.06 -19.80
CA SER A 49 -9.75 -14.18 -20.99
C SER A 49 -8.43 -13.58 -21.49
N GLY A 50 -7.45 -13.42 -20.61
CA GLY A 50 -6.22 -12.66 -20.87
C GLY A 50 -6.43 -11.16 -20.97
N ILE A 51 -7.62 -10.66 -20.69
CA ILE A 51 -7.98 -9.24 -20.75
C ILE A 51 -7.83 -8.63 -19.37
N PRO A 52 -6.97 -7.62 -19.18
CA PRO A 52 -6.83 -6.96 -17.89
C PRO A 52 -8.10 -6.18 -17.52
N VAL A 53 -8.34 -6.06 -16.24
CA VAL A 53 -9.38 -5.21 -15.66
C VAL A 53 -8.69 -4.09 -14.89
N GLU A 54 -9.02 -2.84 -15.19
CA GLU A 54 -8.37 -1.68 -14.58
C GLU A 54 -9.40 -0.79 -13.88
N GLY A 55 -9.07 -0.39 -12.65
CA GLY A 55 -9.81 0.61 -11.90
C GLY A 55 -11.29 0.27 -11.64
N MET A 56 -11.63 -1.00 -11.56
CA MET A 56 -13.01 -1.41 -11.29
C MET A 56 -13.38 -1.12 -9.84
N VAL A 57 -14.44 -0.34 -9.66
CA VAL A 57 -15.03 -0.09 -8.33
C VAL A 57 -15.83 -1.33 -7.92
N ARG A 58 -15.53 -1.84 -6.75
CA ARG A 58 -16.21 -2.99 -6.15
C ARG A 58 -16.69 -2.65 -4.76
N ARG A 59 -17.81 -3.25 -4.39
CA ARG A 59 -18.34 -3.18 -3.03
C ARG A 59 -18.40 -4.59 -2.44
N GLU A 60 -17.90 -4.74 -1.25
CA GLU A 60 -17.98 -6.00 -0.49
C GLU A 60 -18.37 -5.66 0.96
N GLY A 61 -19.60 -6.03 1.34
CA GLY A 61 -20.19 -5.56 2.59
C GLY A 61 -20.33 -4.04 2.62
N THR A 62 -19.70 -3.40 3.59
CA THR A 62 -19.66 -1.94 3.75
C THR A 62 -18.41 -1.28 3.14
N GLN A 63 -17.49 -2.08 2.58
CA GLN A 63 -16.25 -1.58 2.03
C GLN A 63 -16.34 -1.37 0.53
N GLU A 64 -15.95 -0.19 0.09
CA GLU A 64 -15.74 0.13 -1.32
C GLU A 64 -14.24 0.16 -1.62
N TYR A 65 -13.83 -0.39 -2.76
CA TYR A 65 -12.45 -0.46 -3.17
C TYR A 65 -12.31 -0.47 -4.69
N PHE A 66 -11.13 -0.03 -5.14
CA PHE A 66 -10.71 -0.19 -6.53
C PHE A 66 -9.92 -1.48 -6.68
N ALA A 67 -10.19 -2.21 -7.74
CA ALA A 67 -9.43 -3.39 -8.11
C ALA A 67 -8.91 -3.26 -9.54
N SER A 68 -7.64 -3.55 -9.73
CA SER A 68 -7.03 -3.75 -11.04
C SER A 68 -6.38 -5.12 -11.05
N VAL A 69 -6.65 -5.89 -12.10
CA VAL A 69 -6.15 -7.25 -12.25
C VAL A 69 -5.53 -7.41 -13.62
N TYR A 70 -4.30 -7.88 -13.65
CA TYR A 70 -3.52 -8.08 -14.87
C TYR A 70 -3.11 -9.54 -15.01
N PRO A 71 -3.18 -10.11 -16.24
CA PRO A 71 -2.65 -11.44 -16.49
C PRO A 71 -1.12 -11.41 -16.47
N ILE A 72 -0.51 -12.47 -15.97
CA ILE A 72 0.93 -12.69 -16.02
C ILE A 72 1.22 -13.63 -17.19
N TRP A 73 1.95 -13.13 -18.18
CA TRP A 73 2.31 -13.86 -19.38
C TRP A 73 3.72 -14.41 -19.31
N GLU A 74 3.89 -15.64 -19.74
CA GLU A 74 5.18 -16.29 -19.98
C GLU A 74 5.08 -17.09 -21.26
N GLU A 75 5.97 -16.85 -22.23
CA GLU A 75 6.05 -17.57 -23.50
C GLU A 75 4.68 -17.70 -24.22
N HIS A 76 3.91 -16.62 -24.30
CA HIS A 76 2.56 -16.55 -24.89
C HIS A 76 1.47 -17.35 -24.14
N GLN A 77 1.77 -17.80 -22.94
CA GLN A 77 0.79 -18.46 -22.07
C GLN A 77 0.54 -17.66 -20.78
N ILE A 78 -0.70 -17.67 -20.32
CA ILE A 78 -1.04 -17.04 -19.04
C ILE A 78 -0.63 -17.98 -17.92
N ARG A 79 0.26 -17.51 -17.04
CA ARG A 79 0.76 -18.25 -15.88
C ARG A 79 0.06 -17.88 -14.58
N GLY A 80 -0.70 -16.82 -14.60
CA GLY A 80 -1.41 -16.35 -13.43
C GLY A 80 -1.92 -14.93 -13.57
N SER A 81 -2.16 -14.30 -12.46
CA SER A 81 -2.60 -12.90 -12.39
C SER A 81 -1.98 -12.17 -11.22
N ILE A 82 -1.86 -10.85 -11.37
CA ILE A 82 -1.57 -9.93 -10.28
C ILE A 82 -2.77 -9.00 -10.08
N SER A 83 -3.26 -8.92 -8.85
CA SER A 83 -4.35 -8.03 -8.45
C SER A 83 -3.82 -6.94 -7.54
N ILE A 84 -4.23 -5.71 -7.82
CA ILE A 84 -3.95 -4.54 -6.97
C ILE A 84 -5.28 -4.04 -6.44
N VAL A 85 -5.44 -4.03 -5.12
CA VAL A 85 -6.66 -3.60 -4.43
C VAL A 85 -6.33 -2.39 -3.56
N THR A 86 -7.07 -1.31 -3.75
CA THR A 86 -6.93 -0.07 -2.98
C THR A 86 -8.29 0.31 -2.42
N SER A 87 -8.40 0.50 -1.10
CA SER A 87 -9.64 0.98 -0.50
C SER A 87 -9.97 2.39 -1.00
N LEU A 88 -11.25 2.73 -1.12
CA LEU A 88 -11.68 4.06 -1.54
C LEU A 88 -11.17 5.14 -0.60
N VAL A 89 -11.16 4.87 0.69
CA VAL A 89 -10.59 5.78 1.71
C VAL A 89 -9.10 6.05 1.47
N GLN A 90 -8.32 5.02 1.11
CA GLN A 90 -6.90 5.20 0.78
C GLN A 90 -6.69 5.98 -0.51
N PHE A 91 -7.58 5.80 -1.48
CA PHE A 91 -7.55 6.52 -2.75
C PHE A 91 -7.84 8.01 -2.54
N GLU A 92 -8.91 8.35 -1.83
CA GLU A 92 -9.27 9.73 -1.48
C GLU A 92 -8.14 10.43 -0.70
N LYS A 93 -7.48 9.72 0.21
CA LYS A 93 -6.32 10.24 0.92
C LYS A 93 -5.16 10.56 -0.03
N ARG A 94 -4.88 9.70 -1.02
CA ARG A 94 -3.84 9.94 -2.03
C ARG A 94 -4.19 11.11 -2.95
N GLU A 95 -5.45 11.25 -3.36
CA GLU A 95 -5.89 12.39 -4.15
C GLU A 95 -5.78 13.71 -3.37
N SER A 96 -6.18 13.73 -2.09
CA SER A 96 -6.02 14.92 -1.25
C SER A 96 -4.53 15.31 -1.10
N GLU A 97 -3.64 14.33 -1.02
CA GLU A 97 -2.19 14.55 -1.01
C GLU A 97 -1.67 15.08 -2.37
N ALA A 98 -2.23 14.65 -3.48
CA ALA A 98 -1.86 15.14 -4.82
C ALA A 98 -2.26 16.60 -5.06
N HIS A 99 -3.28 17.11 -4.37
CA HIS A 99 -3.74 18.50 -4.44
C HIS A 99 -3.06 19.44 -3.44
N MET A 100 -2.11 18.95 -2.65
CA MET A 100 -1.33 19.78 -1.73
C MET A 100 -0.45 20.77 -2.49
N THR A 101 -0.37 22.01 -2.00
CA THR A 101 0.55 23.02 -2.51
C THR A 101 2.01 22.57 -2.31
N LEU A 102 2.94 23.18 -3.05
CA LEU A 102 4.37 22.93 -2.85
C LEU A 102 4.78 23.20 -1.39
N GLU A 103 4.29 24.27 -0.80
CA GLU A 103 4.57 24.62 0.59
C GLU A 103 4.12 23.54 1.57
N GLU A 104 2.90 23.02 1.39
CA GLU A 104 2.38 21.93 2.22
C GLU A 104 3.18 20.64 2.07
N ARG A 105 3.61 20.31 0.84
CA ARG A 105 4.46 19.15 0.58
C ARG A 105 5.83 19.29 1.26
N VAL A 106 6.42 20.47 1.19
CA VAL A 106 7.71 20.74 1.85
C VAL A 106 7.59 20.64 3.36
N ARG A 107 6.56 21.24 3.97
CA ARG A 107 6.30 21.14 5.42
C ARG A 107 6.10 19.69 5.86
N ARG A 108 5.37 18.91 5.07
CA ARG A 108 5.15 17.49 5.35
C ARG A 108 6.45 16.69 5.31
N PHE A 109 7.26 16.91 4.28
CA PHE A 109 8.56 16.28 4.14
C PHE A 109 9.48 16.63 5.31
N GLU A 110 9.61 17.91 5.66
CA GLU A 110 10.38 18.37 6.81
C GLU A 110 9.95 17.70 8.11
N ARG A 111 8.65 17.65 8.36
CA ARG A 111 8.09 17.00 9.55
C ARG A 111 8.45 15.52 9.60
N GLN A 112 8.33 14.84 8.49
CA GLN A 112 8.66 13.42 8.37
C GLN A 112 10.14 13.15 8.64
N GLU A 113 11.03 13.95 8.06
CA GLU A 113 12.49 13.84 8.26
C GLU A 113 12.87 14.09 9.73
N ILE A 114 12.29 15.09 10.34
CA ILE A 114 12.50 15.39 11.77
C ILE A 114 12.04 14.21 12.64
N GLN A 115 10.84 13.67 12.41
CA GLN A 115 10.33 12.55 13.17
C GLN A 115 11.19 11.30 13.00
N ASN A 116 11.59 10.97 11.79
CA ASN A 116 12.45 9.82 11.50
C ASN A 116 13.81 9.96 12.21
N THR A 117 14.41 11.14 12.17
CA THR A 117 15.70 11.40 12.81
C THR A 117 15.60 11.33 14.35
N LEU A 118 14.52 11.86 14.92
CA LEU A 118 14.26 11.74 16.36
C LEU A 118 13.98 10.30 16.81
N LEU A 119 13.40 9.45 15.95
CA LEU A 119 13.25 8.03 16.24
C LEU A 119 14.60 7.30 16.32
N LEU A 120 15.58 7.72 15.51
CA LEU A 120 16.93 7.14 15.52
C LEU A 120 17.75 7.57 16.75
N TYR A 121 17.71 8.85 17.11
CA TYR A 121 18.59 9.43 18.14
C TYR A 121 17.93 9.62 19.52
N GLY A 122 16.61 9.53 19.57
CA GLY A 122 15.83 9.77 20.79
C GLY A 122 15.28 11.20 20.89
N ARG A 123 14.36 11.38 21.84
CA ARG A 123 13.66 12.66 22.07
C ARG A 123 14.16 13.42 23.30
N ASP A 124 15.16 12.88 23.99
CA ASP A 124 15.86 13.56 25.08
C ASP A 124 16.76 14.69 24.55
N MET A 125 17.40 15.41 25.44
CA MET A 125 18.26 16.55 25.08
C MET A 125 19.40 16.12 24.16
N GLU A 126 20.06 15.01 24.49
CA GLU A 126 21.19 14.50 23.71
C GLU A 126 20.75 14.03 22.32
N GLY A 127 19.62 13.30 22.26
CA GLY A 127 19.03 12.85 20.99
C GLY A 127 18.64 14.01 20.09
N LYS A 128 18.03 15.06 20.62
CA LYS A 128 17.69 16.27 19.87
C LYS A 128 18.91 17.02 19.36
N GLN A 129 20.01 17.08 20.14
CA GLN A 129 21.26 17.68 19.68
C GLN A 129 21.86 16.89 18.50
N LYS A 130 21.88 15.57 18.59
CA LYS A 130 22.34 14.69 17.50
C LYS A 130 21.47 14.83 16.27
N ALA A 131 20.15 14.84 16.45
CA ALA A 131 19.19 15.01 15.35
C ALA A 131 19.36 16.36 14.64
N ALA A 132 19.50 17.44 15.39
CA ALA A 132 19.73 18.77 14.82
C ALA A 132 21.03 18.81 13.99
N LYS A 133 22.09 18.20 14.48
CA LYS A 133 23.38 18.11 13.79
C LYS A 133 23.26 17.29 12.49
N GLU A 134 22.58 16.16 12.54
CA GLU A 134 22.34 15.30 11.37
C GLU A 134 21.50 16.01 10.30
N LEU A 135 20.49 16.75 10.71
CA LEU A 135 19.63 17.52 9.82
C LEU A 135 20.24 18.84 9.33
N GLY A 136 21.42 19.20 9.84
CA GLY A 136 22.11 20.44 9.46
C GLY A 136 21.39 21.72 9.90
N ILE A 137 20.62 21.67 10.99
CA ILE A 137 19.89 22.81 11.56
C ILE A 137 20.32 23.10 13.00
N SER A 138 20.03 24.31 13.48
CA SER A 138 20.26 24.64 14.88
C SER A 138 19.26 23.92 15.79
N LEU A 139 19.64 23.72 17.05
CA LEU A 139 18.74 23.15 18.06
C LEU A 139 17.48 24.01 18.25
N ALA A 140 17.62 25.33 18.20
CA ALA A 140 16.51 26.27 18.28
C ALA A 140 15.53 26.09 17.10
N THR A 141 16.06 25.92 15.88
CA THR A 141 15.23 25.62 14.68
C THR A 141 14.50 24.29 14.83
N LEU A 142 15.19 23.26 15.34
CA LEU A 142 14.56 21.96 15.59
C LEU A 142 13.41 22.10 16.59
N TYR A 143 13.59 22.83 17.71
CA TYR A 143 12.53 23.05 18.68
C TYR A 143 11.32 23.78 18.08
N ASN A 144 11.56 24.81 17.26
CA ASN A 144 10.48 25.54 16.59
C ASN A 144 9.67 24.63 15.64
N LYS A 145 10.35 23.78 14.89
CA LYS A 145 9.72 22.86 13.95
C LYS A 145 8.98 21.70 14.63
N ILE A 146 9.41 21.27 15.80
CA ILE A 146 8.69 20.25 16.60
C ILE A 146 7.38 20.82 17.16
N LYS A 147 7.30 22.12 17.46
CA LYS A 147 6.09 22.78 17.99
C LYS A 147 5.02 23.03 16.92
N GLU A 148 5.40 23.09 15.68
CA GLU A 148 4.45 23.19 14.56
C GLU A 148 3.78 21.82 14.33
#